data_99c9190c4d6728a7510bd325d7ee6dfc
#
_entry.id   99c9190c4d6728a7510bd325d7ee6dfc
#
_cell.length_a   1.000
_cell.length_b   1.000
_cell.length_c   1.000
_cell.angle_alpha   90.00
_cell.angle_beta   90.00
_cell.angle_gamma   90.00
#
_symmetry.space_group_name_H-M   'P 1'
#
loop_
_entity.id
_entity.type
_entity.pdbx_description
1 polymer ?
#
loop_
_entity_poly.entity_id
_entity_poly.type
_entity_poly.pdbx_seq_one_letter_code
_entity_poly.pdbx_strand_id
1 'polypeptide(L)'
;TSSKLWDKNMDVLSKGCFLISREVYQNMMTQNKGGSIIFISSKNSLNASKGASAYSVAKSSLLHLSRSIALEGSTYKIRSNVVNPDAVIQNSKIWSGGWKKQRADGNKISINKVEEFYKNRSLLKVSILPEDIAESVYFFASSKSKKSTGNILNVDGGNITSFTR
;
A
#
# COMPACT_ATOMS: atom_id res chain seq x y z
N THR A 1 -14.49 5.14 -14.54
CA THR A 1 -14.49 5.75 -13.19
C THR A 1 -15.35 7.00 -13.23
N SER A 2 -16.41 7.06 -12.43
CA SER A 2 -17.22 8.28 -12.28
C SER A 2 -16.51 9.29 -11.35
N SER A 3 -16.83 10.60 -11.49
CA SER A 3 -16.29 11.64 -10.59
C SER A 3 -16.58 11.31 -9.13
N LYS A 4 -17.78 10.85 -8.80
CA LYS A 4 -18.15 10.43 -7.43
C LYS A 4 -17.26 9.33 -6.89
N LEU A 5 -16.90 8.33 -7.71
CA LEU A 5 -15.98 7.24 -7.30
C LEU A 5 -14.56 7.76 -7.17
N TRP A 6 -14.14 8.65 -8.05
CA TRP A 6 -12.85 9.34 -7.98
C TRP A 6 -12.72 10.11 -6.67
N ASP A 7 -13.65 11.01 -6.39
CA ASP A 7 -13.65 11.85 -5.19
C ASP A 7 -13.61 11.00 -3.92
N LYS A 8 -14.44 9.94 -3.84
CA LYS A 8 -14.44 9.02 -2.71
C LYS A 8 -13.08 8.37 -2.48
N ASN A 9 -12.40 7.93 -3.53
CA ASN A 9 -11.06 7.32 -3.38
C ASN A 9 -10.03 8.36 -2.94
N MET A 10 -10.05 9.56 -3.53
CA MET A 10 -9.13 10.63 -3.17
C MET A 10 -9.35 11.10 -1.73
N ASP A 11 -10.59 11.30 -1.32
CA ASP A 11 -10.91 11.75 0.04
C ASP A 11 -10.51 10.72 1.10
N VAL A 12 -10.83 9.45 0.88
CA VAL A 12 -10.57 8.40 1.89
C VAL A 12 -9.10 7.95 1.88
N LEU A 13 -8.58 7.62 0.71
CA LEU A 13 -7.27 6.93 0.62
C LEU A 13 -6.09 7.91 0.51
N SER A 14 -6.28 9.07 -0.09
CA SER A 14 -5.22 10.07 -0.23
C SER A 14 -5.31 11.13 0.86
N LYS A 15 -6.37 11.94 0.85
CA LYS A 15 -6.58 13.03 1.80
C LYS A 15 -6.70 12.54 3.26
N GLY A 16 -7.41 11.44 3.50
CA GLY A 16 -7.52 10.85 4.83
C GLY A 16 -6.14 10.46 5.39
N CYS A 17 -5.31 9.79 4.57
CA CYS A 17 -3.95 9.45 4.99
C CYS A 17 -3.08 10.69 5.23
N PHE A 18 -3.20 11.72 4.38
CA PHE A 18 -2.52 13.00 4.58
C PHE A 18 -2.90 13.65 5.91
N LEU A 19 -4.19 13.76 6.21
CA LEU A 19 -4.66 14.42 7.44
C LEU A 19 -4.15 13.70 8.69
N ILE A 20 -4.25 12.36 8.73
CA ILE A 20 -3.77 11.57 9.87
C ILE A 20 -2.25 11.69 9.99
N SER A 21 -1.51 11.54 8.89
CA SER A 21 -0.05 11.60 8.94
C SER A 21 0.47 12.99 9.33
N ARG A 22 -0.22 14.06 8.94
CA ARG A 22 0.09 15.44 9.36
C ARG A 22 0.03 15.60 10.88
N GLU A 23 -1.07 15.16 11.49
CA GLU A 23 -1.25 15.26 12.95
C GLU A 23 -0.22 14.40 13.70
N VAL A 24 0.01 13.18 13.22
CA VAL A 24 1.04 12.29 13.81
C VAL A 24 2.44 12.89 13.67
N TYR A 25 2.75 13.44 12.50
CA TYR A 25 4.03 14.12 12.24
C TYR A 25 4.25 15.30 13.19
N GLN A 26 3.27 16.17 13.35
CA GLN A 26 3.34 17.31 14.27
C GLN A 26 3.57 16.86 15.72
N ASN A 27 2.86 15.83 16.17
CA ASN A 27 3.06 15.26 17.49
C ASN A 27 4.48 14.68 17.67
N MET A 28 4.99 13.95 16.69
CA MET A 28 6.35 13.40 16.73
C MET A 28 7.41 14.51 16.76
N MET A 29 7.20 15.58 16.00
CA MET A 29 8.09 16.77 16.04
C MET A 29 8.11 17.40 17.44
N THR A 30 6.94 17.65 18.03
CA THR A 30 6.81 18.25 19.36
C THR A 30 7.47 17.38 20.43
N GLN A 31 7.32 16.07 20.36
CA GLN A 31 7.96 15.13 21.29
C GLN A 31 9.48 15.05 21.10
N ASN A 32 9.99 15.35 19.91
CA ASN A 32 11.41 15.30 19.53
C ASN A 32 12.13 13.98 19.90
N LYS A 33 11.41 12.87 19.84
CA LYS A 33 11.92 11.52 20.14
C LYS A 33 12.14 10.66 18.89
N GLY A 34 11.88 11.25 17.70
CA GLY A 34 11.82 10.51 16.46
C GLY A 34 10.51 9.72 16.32
N GLY A 35 10.44 8.88 15.30
CA GLY A 35 9.25 8.07 15.07
C GLY A 35 9.32 7.29 13.76
N SER A 36 8.27 6.52 13.49
CA SER A 36 8.11 5.80 12.23
C SER A 36 6.66 5.91 11.76
N ILE A 37 6.46 6.46 10.56
CA ILE A 37 5.18 6.51 9.86
C ILE A 37 5.24 5.49 8.73
N ILE A 38 4.24 4.61 8.66
CA ILE A 38 4.22 3.53 7.67
C ILE A 38 2.90 3.59 6.92
N PHE A 39 2.99 3.78 5.61
CA PHE A 39 1.83 3.78 4.73
C PHE A 39 1.61 2.38 4.15
N ILE A 40 0.36 1.90 4.22
CA ILE A 40 -0.06 0.71 3.48
C ILE A 40 -0.63 1.17 2.14
N SER A 41 0.18 1.01 1.10
CA SER A 41 -0.24 1.35 -0.25
C SER A 41 -0.75 0.10 -1.00
N SER A 42 -0.31 -0.13 -2.19
CA SER A 42 -0.70 -1.27 -3.03
C SER A 42 0.28 -1.40 -4.19
N LYS A 43 0.41 -2.59 -4.75
CA LYS A 43 1.14 -2.74 -6.02
C LYS A 43 0.55 -1.84 -7.12
N ASN A 44 -0.74 -1.48 -7.03
CA ASN A 44 -1.40 -0.57 -7.98
C ASN A 44 -0.87 0.87 -7.92
N SER A 45 -0.10 1.22 -6.90
CA SER A 45 0.61 2.50 -6.84
C SER A 45 1.80 2.58 -7.78
N LEU A 46 2.37 1.45 -8.17
CA LEU A 46 3.49 1.32 -9.10
C LEU A 46 3.05 0.87 -10.49
N ASN A 47 2.10 -0.05 -10.54
CA ASN A 47 1.59 -0.62 -11.78
C ASN A 47 0.08 -0.57 -11.84
N ALA A 48 -0.45 0.26 -12.73
CA ALA A 48 -1.89 0.47 -12.90
C ALA A 48 -2.63 -0.83 -13.25
N SER A 49 -3.85 -0.95 -12.75
CA SER A 49 -4.77 -2.02 -13.12
C SER A 49 -5.97 -1.48 -13.88
N LYS A 50 -6.39 -2.19 -14.90
CA LYS A 50 -7.56 -1.84 -15.70
C LYS A 50 -8.80 -1.70 -14.83
N GLY A 51 -9.55 -0.60 -14.98
CA GLY A 51 -10.76 -0.31 -14.21
C GLY A 51 -10.51 0.13 -12.76
N ALA A 52 -9.28 0.52 -12.39
CA ALA A 52 -8.92 0.92 -11.02
C ALA A 52 -8.21 2.29 -10.97
N SER A 53 -8.49 3.20 -11.91
CA SER A 53 -7.78 4.48 -12.03
C SER A 53 -7.80 5.31 -10.74
N ALA A 54 -8.97 5.56 -10.17
CA ALA A 54 -9.08 6.34 -8.93
C ALA A 54 -8.31 5.71 -7.77
N TYR A 55 -8.45 4.40 -7.59
CA TYR A 55 -7.73 3.66 -6.55
C TYR A 55 -6.20 3.72 -6.77
N SER A 56 -5.75 3.49 -8.01
CA SER A 56 -4.33 3.50 -8.34
C SER A 56 -3.70 4.86 -8.08
N VAL A 57 -4.35 5.94 -8.51
CA VAL A 57 -3.87 7.32 -8.28
C VAL A 57 -3.84 7.64 -6.79
N ALA A 58 -4.91 7.32 -6.05
CA ALA A 58 -4.96 7.55 -4.62
C ALA A 58 -3.86 6.77 -3.87
N LYS A 59 -3.56 5.54 -4.27
CA LYS A 59 -2.47 4.74 -3.67
C LYS A 59 -1.08 5.22 -4.10
N SER A 60 -0.92 5.73 -5.33
CA SER A 60 0.34 6.35 -5.79
C SER A 60 0.67 7.61 -5.01
N SER A 61 -0.33 8.42 -4.62
CA SER A 61 -0.09 9.62 -3.81
C SER A 61 0.58 9.31 -2.46
N LEU A 62 0.32 8.13 -1.89
CA LEU A 62 0.94 7.70 -0.63
C LEU A 62 2.45 7.47 -0.75
N LEU A 63 2.91 7.02 -1.93
CA LEU A 63 4.35 6.84 -2.16
C LEU A 63 5.09 8.18 -2.10
N HIS A 64 4.52 9.19 -2.75
CA HIS A 64 5.13 10.52 -2.76
C HIS A 64 4.98 11.24 -1.41
N LEU A 65 3.81 11.13 -0.78
CA LEU A 65 3.59 11.65 0.58
C LEU A 65 4.60 11.07 1.58
N SER A 66 4.84 9.76 1.53
CA SER A 66 5.84 9.10 2.38
C SER A 66 7.24 9.67 2.16
N ARG A 67 7.64 9.92 0.90
CA ARG A 67 8.94 10.51 0.58
C ARG A 67 9.06 11.95 1.07
N SER A 68 8.00 12.75 0.94
CA SER A 68 7.96 14.12 1.47
C SER A 68 8.15 14.12 2.99
N ILE A 69 7.41 13.26 3.70
CA ILE A 69 7.56 13.11 5.16
C ILE A 69 8.95 12.60 5.55
N ALA A 70 9.54 11.68 4.78
CA ALA A 70 10.89 11.19 5.03
C ALA A 70 11.93 12.31 4.90
N LEU A 71 11.77 13.18 3.90
CA LEU A 71 12.65 14.32 3.66
C LEU A 71 12.51 15.37 4.76
N GLU A 72 11.29 15.84 5.02
CA GLU A 72 11.00 16.89 6.00
C GLU A 72 11.24 16.43 7.45
N GLY A 73 10.95 15.15 7.75
CA GLY A 73 11.07 14.58 9.09
C GLY A 73 12.48 14.19 9.51
N SER A 74 13.46 14.24 8.59
CA SER A 74 14.82 13.76 8.83
C SER A 74 15.51 14.46 10.02
N THR A 75 15.34 15.75 10.16
CA THR A 75 15.89 16.58 11.26
C THR A 75 15.31 16.19 12.62
N TYR A 76 14.09 15.66 12.65
CA TYR A 76 13.41 15.19 13.86
C TYR A 76 13.58 13.69 14.08
N LYS A 77 14.41 13.01 13.28
CA LYS A 77 14.58 11.55 13.31
C LYS A 77 13.28 10.77 13.05
N ILE A 78 12.34 11.37 12.31
CA ILE A 78 11.11 10.74 11.86
C ILE A 78 11.39 10.01 10.56
N ARG A 79 11.08 8.72 10.53
CA ARG A 79 11.20 7.87 9.34
C ARG A 79 9.82 7.68 8.71
N SER A 80 9.75 7.62 7.39
CA SER A 80 8.53 7.31 6.68
C SER A 80 8.80 6.31 5.57
N ASN A 81 8.03 5.21 5.54
CA ASN A 81 8.20 4.13 4.58
C ASN A 81 6.83 3.63 4.11
N VAL A 82 6.83 2.86 3.04
CA VAL A 82 5.62 2.29 2.44
C VAL A 82 5.74 0.78 2.36
N VAL A 83 4.66 0.08 2.70
CA VAL A 83 4.46 -1.33 2.37
C VAL A 83 3.45 -1.41 1.23
N ASN A 84 3.81 -2.11 0.16
CA ASN A 84 3.00 -2.32 -1.04
C ASN A 84 2.57 -3.78 -1.16
N PRO A 85 1.40 -4.16 -0.63
CA PRO A 85 0.85 -5.48 -0.87
C PRO A 85 0.38 -5.68 -2.32
N ASP A 86 0.47 -6.89 -2.84
CA ASP A 86 -0.45 -7.35 -3.88
C ASP A 86 -1.70 -7.95 -3.22
N ALA A 87 -2.46 -8.77 -3.91
CA ALA A 87 -3.77 -9.26 -3.50
C ALA A 87 -3.72 -10.10 -2.20
N VAL A 88 -3.94 -9.45 -1.06
CA VAL A 88 -4.22 -10.14 0.21
C VAL A 88 -5.68 -10.55 0.20
N ILE A 89 -5.94 -11.80 -0.21
CA ILE A 89 -7.32 -12.28 -0.46
C ILE A 89 -7.92 -12.93 0.79
N GLN A 90 -7.14 -13.75 1.48
CA GLN A 90 -7.61 -14.48 2.65
C GLN A 90 -7.95 -13.52 3.80
N ASN A 91 -9.06 -13.77 4.44
CA ASN A 91 -9.58 -12.98 5.58
C ASN A 91 -9.81 -11.48 5.29
N SER A 92 -9.85 -11.08 4.01
CA SER A 92 -9.98 -9.68 3.62
C SER A 92 -11.40 -9.32 3.20
N LYS A 93 -12.01 -8.36 3.90
CA LYS A 93 -13.36 -7.87 3.58
C LYS A 93 -13.48 -7.25 2.19
N ILE A 94 -12.41 -6.70 1.63
CA ILE A 94 -12.41 -6.11 0.29
C ILE A 94 -12.65 -7.18 -0.79
N TRP A 95 -12.24 -8.43 -0.52
CA TRP A 95 -12.39 -9.55 -1.43
C TRP A 95 -13.66 -10.38 -1.21
N SER A 96 -14.45 -10.07 -0.19
CA SER A 96 -15.73 -10.76 0.08
C SER A 96 -16.93 -10.19 -0.69
N GLY A 97 -16.75 -9.08 -1.41
CA GLY A 97 -17.83 -8.37 -2.11
C GLY A 97 -17.65 -8.28 -3.61
N GLY A 98 -18.32 -7.30 -4.21
CA GLY A 98 -18.34 -7.05 -5.66
C GLY A 98 -16.97 -6.84 -6.30
N TRP A 99 -15.96 -6.44 -5.53
CA TRP A 99 -14.59 -6.29 -6.00
C TRP A 99 -14.00 -7.61 -6.53
N LYS A 100 -14.19 -8.73 -5.82
CA LYS A 100 -13.72 -10.04 -6.27
C LYS A 100 -14.36 -10.44 -7.60
N LYS A 101 -15.67 -10.21 -7.72
CA LYS A 101 -16.40 -10.44 -8.98
C LYS A 101 -15.87 -9.56 -10.11
N GLN A 102 -15.72 -8.27 -9.87
CA GLN A 102 -15.19 -7.34 -10.87
C GLN A 102 -13.78 -7.75 -11.35
N ARG A 103 -12.94 -8.26 -10.45
CA ARG A 103 -11.61 -8.78 -10.83
C ARG A 103 -11.68 -10.07 -11.63
N ALA A 104 -12.60 -10.99 -11.27
CA ALA A 104 -12.86 -12.20 -12.03
C ALA A 104 -13.30 -11.88 -13.45
N ASP A 105 -14.31 -11.02 -13.60
CA ASP A 105 -14.87 -10.61 -14.90
C ASP A 105 -13.80 -9.89 -15.75
N GLY A 106 -13.06 -8.97 -15.16
CA GLY A 106 -12.00 -8.21 -15.85
C GLY A 106 -10.83 -9.07 -16.34
N ASN A 107 -10.59 -10.21 -15.70
CA ASN A 107 -9.56 -11.18 -16.09
C ASN A 107 -10.13 -12.38 -16.84
N LYS A 108 -11.43 -12.43 -17.11
CA LYS A 108 -12.13 -13.52 -17.81
C LYS A 108 -11.92 -14.90 -17.14
N ILE A 109 -11.99 -14.92 -15.81
CA ILE A 109 -11.85 -16.15 -15.01
C ILE A 109 -13.06 -16.33 -14.09
N SER A 110 -13.29 -17.53 -13.60
CA SER A 110 -14.33 -17.78 -12.60
C SER A 110 -13.92 -17.18 -11.24
N ILE A 111 -14.90 -16.77 -10.44
CA ILE A 111 -14.68 -16.14 -9.13
C ILE A 111 -13.87 -17.03 -8.17
N ASN A 112 -14.02 -18.37 -8.28
CA ASN A 112 -13.31 -19.33 -7.45
C ASN A 112 -11.83 -19.46 -7.84
N LYS A 113 -11.44 -19.06 -9.04
CA LYS A 113 -10.06 -19.09 -9.53
C LYS A 113 -9.29 -17.80 -9.28
N VAL A 114 -9.92 -16.80 -8.68
CA VAL A 114 -9.27 -15.48 -8.45
C VAL A 114 -8.01 -15.63 -7.60
N GLU A 115 -8.04 -16.37 -6.50
CA GLU A 115 -6.87 -16.54 -5.63
C GLU A 115 -5.74 -17.27 -6.35
N GLU A 116 -6.04 -18.36 -7.02
CA GLU A 116 -5.08 -19.11 -7.83
C GLU A 116 -4.46 -18.23 -8.94
N PHE A 117 -5.28 -17.42 -9.61
CA PHE A 117 -4.81 -16.47 -10.62
C PHE A 117 -3.81 -15.47 -10.05
N TYR A 118 -4.09 -14.85 -8.90
CA TYR A 118 -3.19 -13.90 -8.27
C TYR A 118 -1.91 -14.58 -7.76
N LYS A 119 -2.03 -15.76 -7.15
CA LYS A 119 -0.89 -16.60 -6.75
C LYS A 119 0.04 -16.91 -7.94
N ASN A 120 -0.52 -17.38 -9.04
CA ASN A 120 0.26 -17.80 -10.22
C ASN A 120 0.91 -16.63 -10.97
N ARG A 121 0.52 -15.41 -10.70
CA ARG A 121 1.05 -14.18 -11.29
C ARG A 121 2.38 -13.74 -10.67
N SER A 122 2.65 -14.12 -9.45
CA SER A 122 3.91 -13.83 -8.77
C SER A 122 5.01 -14.85 -9.13
N LEU A 123 6.27 -14.47 -8.99
CA LEU A 123 7.41 -15.37 -9.26
C LEU A 123 7.46 -16.54 -8.28
N LEU A 124 7.21 -16.29 -7.00
CA LEU A 124 7.26 -17.31 -5.95
C LEU A 124 6.04 -18.25 -5.94
N LYS A 125 4.99 -17.94 -6.71
CA LYS A 125 3.75 -18.73 -6.76
C LYS A 125 3.12 -18.96 -5.38
N VAL A 126 3.12 -17.92 -4.54
CA VAL A 126 2.56 -17.93 -3.19
C VAL A 126 1.38 -16.99 -3.07
N SER A 127 0.45 -17.27 -2.16
CA SER A 127 -0.56 -16.32 -1.71
C SER A 127 0.06 -15.36 -0.71
N ILE A 128 -0.32 -14.09 -0.77
CA ILE A 128 0.11 -13.09 0.21
C ILE A 128 -0.92 -13.07 1.34
N LEU A 129 -0.45 -13.24 2.55
CA LEU A 129 -1.26 -13.30 3.76
C LEU A 129 -1.21 -11.99 4.55
N PRO A 130 -2.21 -11.72 5.41
CA PRO A 130 -2.16 -10.56 6.31
C PRO A 130 -0.92 -10.53 7.20
N GLU A 131 -0.45 -11.71 7.61
CA GLU A 131 0.75 -11.89 8.45
C GLU A 131 2.02 -11.41 7.75
N ASP A 132 2.16 -11.63 6.43
CA ASP A 132 3.30 -11.15 5.64
C ASP A 132 3.37 -9.61 5.64
N ILE A 133 2.20 -8.97 5.60
CA ILE A 133 2.11 -7.51 5.69
C ILE A 133 2.44 -7.04 7.10
N ALA A 134 1.94 -7.72 8.12
CA ALA A 134 2.19 -7.39 9.52
C ALA A 134 3.69 -7.45 9.85
N GLU A 135 4.40 -8.49 9.41
CA GLU A 135 5.85 -8.62 9.58
C GLU A 135 6.62 -7.47 8.90
N SER A 136 6.19 -7.08 7.71
CA SER A 136 6.79 -5.96 6.97
C SER A 136 6.57 -4.62 7.69
N VAL A 137 5.39 -4.41 8.25
CA VAL A 137 5.06 -3.24 9.08
C VAL A 137 5.89 -3.26 10.36
N TYR A 138 5.99 -4.41 11.04
CA TYR A 138 6.80 -4.57 12.24
C TYR A 138 8.29 -4.26 11.97
N PHE A 139 8.82 -4.71 10.85
CA PHE A 139 10.19 -4.36 10.45
C PHE A 139 10.37 -2.84 10.38
N PHE A 140 9.50 -2.12 9.66
CA PHE A 140 9.60 -0.67 9.55
C PHE A 140 9.29 0.08 10.87
N ALA A 141 8.44 -0.46 11.72
CA ALA A 141 8.12 0.12 13.02
C ALA A 141 9.27 -0.03 14.03
N SER A 142 10.05 -1.10 13.92
CA SER A 142 11.07 -1.48 14.88
C SER A 142 12.41 -0.77 14.65
N SER A 143 13.32 -0.91 15.63
CA SER A 143 14.72 -0.47 15.54
C SER A 143 15.55 -1.20 14.48
N LYS A 144 15.08 -2.36 13.98
CA LYS A 144 15.73 -3.11 12.89
C LYS A 144 15.84 -2.28 11.61
N SER A 145 14.91 -1.36 11.38
CA SER A 145 14.88 -0.47 10.21
C SER A 145 15.34 0.96 10.51
N LYS A 146 16.12 1.19 11.59
CA LYS A 146 16.55 2.53 12.03
C LYS A 146 17.33 3.35 10.97
N LYS A 147 17.82 2.68 9.94
CA LYS A 147 18.56 3.30 8.81
C LYS A 147 17.71 3.38 7.53
N SER A 148 16.40 3.05 7.60
CA SER A 148 15.52 2.97 6.44
C SER A 148 14.44 4.04 6.51
N THR A 149 14.42 4.95 5.52
CA THR A 149 13.39 5.96 5.33
C THR A 149 13.21 6.23 3.84
N GLY A 150 12.02 6.63 3.39
CA GLY A 150 11.71 6.89 1.98
C GLY A 150 11.59 5.63 1.12
N ASN A 151 11.59 4.43 1.73
CA ASN A 151 11.59 3.16 1.00
C ASN A 151 10.17 2.66 0.71
N ILE A 152 10.08 1.85 -0.33
CA ILE A 152 8.89 1.09 -0.71
C ILE A 152 9.26 -0.38 -0.63
N LEU A 153 8.56 -1.14 0.20
CA LEU A 153 8.70 -2.58 0.33
C LEU A 153 7.51 -3.27 -0.36
N ASN A 154 7.77 -3.93 -1.46
CA ASN A 154 6.76 -4.75 -2.12
C ASN A 154 6.62 -6.10 -1.41
N VAL A 155 5.39 -6.45 -1.04
CA VAL A 155 5.01 -7.75 -0.46
C VAL A 155 4.03 -8.39 -1.43
N ASP A 156 4.54 -9.00 -2.49
CA ASP A 156 3.77 -9.41 -3.65
C ASP A 156 4.23 -10.74 -4.28
N GLY A 157 5.12 -11.46 -3.60
CA GLY A 157 5.69 -12.70 -4.08
C GLY A 157 6.54 -12.55 -5.35
N GLY A 158 7.01 -11.34 -5.65
CA GLY A 158 7.76 -11.04 -6.85
C GLY A 158 6.86 -10.81 -8.06
N ASN A 159 5.95 -9.85 -7.98
CA ASN A 159 5.20 -9.40 -9.15
C ASN A 159 6.09 -8.52 -10.03
N ILE A 160 6.54 -9.03 -11.16
CA ILE A 160 7.50 -8.37 -12.07
C ILE A 160 7.03 -6.96 -12.46
N THR A 161 5.72 -6.75 -12.61
CA THR A 161 5.17 -5.45 -13.01
C THR A 161 5.27 -4.39 -11.93
N SER A 162 5.58 -4.77 -10.69
CA SER A 162 5.77 -3.87 -9.54
C SER A 162 7.25 -3.57 -9.25
N PHE A 163 8.18 -4.12 -10.01
CA PHE A 163 9.60 -3.85 -9.79
C PHE A 163 9.87 -2.36 -10.04
N THR A 164 10.40 -1.70 -9.03
CA THR A 164 10.90 -0.32 -9.16
C THR A 164 12.24 -0.34 -9.88
N ARG A 165 12.35 0.48 -10.90
CA ARG A 165 13.60 0.73 -11.61
C ARG A 165 14.26 1.97 -11.05
#